data_541f8f326ab153d6c2e0a3660cd32971
#
_entry.id   541f8f326ab153d6c2e0a3660cd32971
#
_cell.length_a   1.000
_cell.length_b   1.000
_cell.length_c   1.000
_cell.angle_alpha   90.00
_cell.angle_beta   90.00
_cell.angle_gamma   90.00
#
_symmetry.space_group_name_H-M   'P 1'
#
loop_
_entity.id
_entity.type
_entity.pdbx_description
1 polymer ?
#
loop_
_entity_poly.entity_id
_entity_poly.type
_entity_poly.pdbx_seq_one_letter_code
_entity_poly.pdbx_strand_id
1 'polypeptide(L)'
;MAMTMSVKSRNLAVVCAITLATTGVLATPLPQLVVDKTQTSLSGLSSGGYMAVQLHVAHSSTFKKGIGVVAGGPYYCAEGSVTNATGRCMTHNSSIPVGNLINTTNSWAASGLIDATSNLNASKVYLFSGTLDSVIKTPVMDDLKTYYQSYIPSANIVYKKDIAAEHAMVTDDFGSSCSVKGAPYINDCNYDLAGEILKYIYGPLNPRNSGVASGIFTEFDQTPFISGHGMATTGWVYTPQVCTTGASCRVHLVLHGCKQNTADVGQQYVRNTGYNRWADTNNIVVLYPQTSLAATNSCWDWWGYDSTNYAKKSGPQMAAVKAMVDQLSSGTVLSSLPPPNGVAVSSATSNSMVITWTSVNGAAGYNVYRNGSKINVLPVTVAAYTDTGLAAGTTYTWIIKSVDGAYAESVASPTAQGTTTGVAATCYTSDNVSHAFAGRAYVLWGFDYAYGSNQGMGLYNAFVTTTLKRTAPGNYVVGTCP
;
A
#
# COMPACT_ATOMS: atom_id res chain seq x y z
N MET A 1 12.21 15.17 -90.37
CA MET A 1 13.17 15.25 -89.29
C MET A 1 12.46 15.84 -88.10
N ALA A 2 11.84 15.01 -87.24
CA ALA A 2 11.07 15.42 -86.10
C ALA A 2 11.70 14.73 -84.89
N MET A 3 12.20 15.55 -83.96
CA MET A 3 12.84 15.16 -82.72
C MET A 3 11.76 15.06 -81.62
N THR A 4 11.54 13.86 -81.13
CA THR A 4 10.66 13.62 -80.00
C THR A 4 11.45 13.68 -78.69
N MET A 5 11.15 14.65 -77.82
CA MET A 5 11.68 14.72 -76.45
C MET A 5 10.82 13.83 -75.52
N SER A 6 11.45 12.85 -74.90
CA SER A 6 10.86 12.01 -73.86
C SER A 6 11.11 12.65 -72.50
N VAL A 7 10.02 13.01 -71.78
CA VAL A 7 10.03 13.51 -70.40
C VAL A 7 9.90 12.28 -69.48
N LYS A 8 10.95 11.98 -68.69
CA LYS A 8 10.89 10.99 -67.62
C LYS A 8 10.34 11.64 -66.36
N SER A 9 9.13 11.25 -65.98
CA SER A 9 8.56 11.58 -64.66
C SER A 9 9.22 10.72 -63.58
N ARG A 10 9.84 11.35 -62.58
CA ARG A 10 10.32 10.68 -61.35
C ARG A 10 9.19 10.69 -60.33
N ASN A 11 8.62 9.52 -60.06
CA ASN A 11 7.71 9.34 -58.93
C ASN A 11 8.53 9.32 -57.65
N LEU A 12 8.36 10.34 -56.79
CA LEU A 12 8.90 10.39 -55.45
C LEU A 12 7.91 9.68 -54.54
N ALA A 13 8.17 8.47 -54.13
CA ALA A 13 7.39 7.73 -53.13
C ALA A 13 7.77 8.29 -51.74
N VAL A 14 6.87 9.06 -51.11
CA VAL A 14 6.99 9.47 -49.74
C VAL A 14 6.57 8.27 -48.86
N VAL A 15 7.53 7.58 -48.26
CA VAL A 15 7.28 6.53 -47.27
C VAL A 15 6.98 7.26 -45.96
N CYS A 16 5.72 7.33 -45.58
CA CYS A 16 5.29 7.80 -44.27
C CYS A 16 5.53 6.64 -43.25
N ALA A 17 6.63 6.71 -42.51
CA ALA A 17 6.88 5.79 -41.40
C ALA A 17 5.93 6.13 -40.26
N ILE A 18 4.84 5.35 -40.11
CA ILE A 18 3.98 5.40 -38.93
C ILE A 18 4.73 4.68 -37.81
N THR A 19 5.36 5.44 -36.92
CA THR A 19 5.84 4.92 -35.63
C THR A 19 4.62 4.64 -34.76
N LEU A 20 4.20 3.39 -34.68
CA LEU A 20 3.28 2.93 -33.65
C LEU A 20 4.00 3.06 -32.30
N ALA A 21 3.73 4.15 -31.59
CA ALA A 21 4.07 4.24 -30.18
C ALA A 21 3.17 3.22 -29.44
N THR A 22 3.75 2.10 -29.05
CA THR A 22 3.12 1.19 -28.08
C THR A 22 3.03 1.96 -26.76
N THR A 23 1.87 2.55 -26.47
CA THR A 23 1.56 3.02 -25.11
C THR A 23 1.47 1.76 -24.26
N GLY A 24 2.55 1.40 -23.60
CA GLY A 24 2.50 0.41 -22.53
C GLY A 24 1.46 0.86 -21.53
N VAL A 25 0.44 0.04 -21.33
CA VAL A 25 -0.52 0.25 -20.24
C VAL A 25 0.29 0.18 -18.96
N LEU A 26 0.50 1.32 -18.28
CA LEU A 26 1.14 1.33 -16.97
C LEU A 26 0.26 0.56 -15.99
N ALA A 27 0.88 -0.32 -15.21
CA ALA A 27 0.18 -1.01 -14.14
C ALA A 27 -0.47 0.01 -13.18
N THR A 28 -1.65 -0.30 -12.70
CA THR A 28 -2.42 0.64 -11.85
C THR A 28 -1.87 0.64 -10.43
N PRO A 29 -2.01 1.73 -9.66
CA PRO A 29 -1.74 1.70 -8.22
C PRO A 29 -2.59 0.62 -7.51
N LEU A 30 -2.02 -0.03 -6.50
CA LEU A 30 -2.78 -0.96 -5.65
C LEU A 30 -3.92 -0.20 -4.96
N PRO A 31 -5.19 -0.65 -5.09
CA PRO A 31 -6.33 0.08 -4.54
C PRO A 31 -6.31 0.12 -3.01
N GLN A 32 -7.00 1.12 -2.45
CA GLN A 32 -7.30 1.23 -1.03
C GLN A 32 -8.75 0.80 -0.82
N LEU A 33 -8.97 -0.27 -0.07
CA LEU A 33 -10.28 -0.86 0.14
C LEU A 33 -10.65 -0.87 1.62
N VAL A 34 -11.94 -0.84 1.90
CA VAL A 34 -12.47 -1.06 3.25
C VAL A 34 -12.30 -2.54 3.60
N VAL A 35 -11.45 -2.80 4.59
CA VAL A 35 -11.10 -4.17 5.00
C VAL A 35 -11.30 -4.36 6.50
N ASP A 36 -11.95 -5.44 6.87
CA ASP A 36 -11.88 -5.97 8.23
C ASP A 36 -10.48 -6.60 8.46
N LYS A 37 -9.58 -5.81 9.04
CA LYS A 37 -8.20 -6.21 9.30
C LYS A 37 -8.09 -7.44 10.22
N THR A 38 -9.16 -7.78 10.97
CA THR A 38 -9.20 -9.00 11.80
C THR A 38 -9.40 -10.26 10.98
N GLN A 39 -9.81 -10.13 9.72
CA GLN A 39 -10.09 -11.22 8.78
C GLN A 39 -9.01 -11.38 7.70
N THR A 40 -7.80 -10.82 7.93
CA THR A 40 -6.68 -11.02 7.00
C THR A 40 -6.05 -12.39 7.18
N SER A 41 -5.90 -13.11 6.07
CA SER A 41 -5.34 -14.47 6.01
C SER A 41 -4.41 -14.63 4.81
N LEU A 42 -3.74 -15.76 4.72
CA LEU A 42 -2.81 -16.02 3.64
C LEU A 42 -2.71 -17.50 3.30
N SER A 43 -2.16 -17.79 2.12
CA SER A 43 -1.77 -19.14 1.73
C SER A 43 -0.61 -19.12 0.74
N GLY A 44 0.04 -20.26 0.55
CA GLY A 44 1.10 -20.36 -0.45
C GLY A 44 1.52 -21.81 -0.72
N LEU A 45 2.13 -21.98 -1.90
CA LEU A 45 2.68 -23.26 -2.36
C LEU A 45 4.22 -23.20 -2.36
N SER A 46 4.88 -24.27 -1.89
CA SER A 46 6.33 -24.44 -2.04
C SER A 46 7.10 -23.27 -1.41
N SER A 47 7.95 -22.52 -2.16
CA SER A 47 8.58 -21.31 -1.66
C SER A 47 7.57 -20.28 -1.14
N GLY A 48 6.40 -20.17 -1.80
CA GLY A 48 5.28 -19.36 -1.31
C GLY A 48 4.66 -19.93 -0.02
N GLY A 49 4.67 -21.25 0.16
CA GLY A 49 4.29 -21.89 1.42
C GLY A 49 5.23 -21.52 2.57
N TYR A 50 6.53 -21.52 2.33
CA TYR A 50 7.54 -21.03 3.29
C TYR A 50 7.40 -19.56 3.57
N MET A 51 7.24 -18.71 2.53
CA MET A 51 7.01 -17.28 2.69
C MET A 51 5.70 -17.01 3.45
N ALA A 52 4.65 -17.80 3.20
CA ALA A 52 3.40 -17.71 3.97
C ALA A 52 3.64 -17.98 5.46
N VAL A 53 4.41 -19.04 5.80
CA VAL A 53 4.77 -19.32 7.19
C VAL A 53 5.60 -18.19 7.79
N GLN A 54 6.54 -17.63 7.04
CA GLN A 54 7.34 -16.47 7.49
C GLN A 54 6.46 -15.26 7.80
N LEU A 55 5.56 -14.89 6.90
CA LEU A 55 4.62 -13.78 7.09
C LEU A 55 3.66 -14.04 8.26
N HIS A 56 3.12 -15.26 8.36
CA HIS A 56 2.20 -15.64 9.43
C HIS A 56 2.85 -15.53 10.82
N VAL A 57 4.10 -15.92 10.95
CA VAL A 57 4.84 -15.87 12.22
C VAL A 57 5.37 -14.46 12.49
N ALA A 58 6.08 -13.85 11.54
CA ALA A 58 6.76 -12.57 11.76
C ALA A 58 5.80 -11.38 11.80
N HIS A 59 4.67 -11.44 11.09
CA HIS A 59 3.60 -10.43 11.09
C HIS A 59 2.28 -11.00 11.64
N SER A 60 2.36 -11.77 12.72
CA SER A 60 1.22 -12.48 13.31
C SER A 60 0.08 -11.57 13.78
N SER A 61 0.35 -10.32 14.07
CA SER A 61 -0.68 -9.32 14.37
C SER A 61 -1.56 -8.97 13.16
N THR A 62 -1.02 -9.11 11.96
CA THR A 62 -1.74 -8.87 10.68
C THR A 62 -2.46 -10.12 10.19
N PHE A 63 -1.77 -11.26 10.14
CA PHE A 63 -2.27 -12.49 9.51
C PHE A 63 -2.90 -13.46 10.52
N LYS A 64 -3.45 -12.94 11.61
CA LYS A 64 -3.97 -13.74 12.73
C LYS A 64 -5.22 -14.58 12.42
N LYS A 65 -5.92 -14.33 11.29
CA LYS A 65 -7.12 -15.11 10.95
C LYS A 65 -6.79 -16.54 10.59
N GLY A 66 -5.73 -16.78 9.84
CA GLY A 66 -5.29 -18.12 9.51
C GLY A 66 -4.41 -18.21 8.27
N ILE A 67 -3.90 -19.41 8.04
CA ILE A 67 -2.97 -19.73 6.97
C ILE A 67 -3.31 -21.08 6.31
N GLY A 68 -3.10 -21.15 4.97
CA GLY A 68 -3.02 -22.37 4.19
C GLY A 68 -1.60 -22.61 3.70
N VAL A 69 -1.01 -23.78 4.03
CA VAL A 69 0.34 -24.14 3.57
C VAL A 69 0.28 -25.39 2.72
N VAL A 70 0.67 -25.23 1.45
CA VAL A 70 0.74 -26.31 0.47
C VAL A 70 2.22 -26.63 0.22
N ALA A 71 2.67 -27.81 0.62
CA ALA A 71 4.05 -28.26 0.42
C ALA A 71 5.10 -27.20 0.85
N GLY A 72 5.05 -26.77 2.12
CA GLY A 72 5.99 -25.85 2.77
C GLY A 72 6.79 -26.52 3.89
N GLY A 73 7.18 -25.75 4.92
CA GLY A 73 7.90 -26.27 6.07
C GLY A 73 7.95 -25.29 7.24
N PRO A 74 8.58 -25.67 8.37
CA PRO A 74 8.66 -24.84 9.57
C PRO A 74 9.29 -23.48 9.33
N TYR A 75 8.86 -22.51 10.12
CA TYR A 75 9.45 -21.18 10.13
C TYR A 75 10.96 -21.22 10.35
N TYR A 76 11.71 -20.46 9.54
CA TYR A 76 13.17 -20.38 9.59
C TYR A 76 13.89 -21.73 9.37
N CYS A 77 13.25 -22.73 8.76
CA CYS A 77 13.79 -24.07 8.56
C CYS A 77 15.19 -24.09 7.96
N ALA A 78 15.45 -23.23 6.99
CA ALA A 78 16.72 -23.17 6.27
C ALA A 78 17.87 -22.54 7.09
N GLU A 79 17.58 -21.73 8.10
CA GLU A 79 18.56 -21.05 8.95
C GLU A 79 19.63 -20.28 8.14
N GLY A 80 19.24 -19.69 6.99
CA GLY A 80 20.15 -18.95 6.10
C GLY A 80 21.08 -19.84 5.26
N SER A 81 20.78 -21.13 5.14
CA SER A 81 21.62 -22.10 4.44
C SER A 81 20.89 -22.79 3.29
N VAL A 82 21.43 -22.67 2.06
CA VAL A 82 20.91 -23.39 0.91
C VAL A 82 21.00 -24.90 1.06
N THR A 83 22.03 -25.41 1.78
CA THR A 83 22.20 -26.83 2.08
C THR A 83 21.07 -27.33 2.99
N ASN A 84 20.71 -26.56 4.03
CA ASN A 84 19.57 -26.88 4.86
C ASN A 84 18.26 -26.81 4.06
N ALA A 85 18.11 -25.76 3.22
CA ALA A 85 16.92 -25.60 2.39
C ALA A 85 16.68 -26.83 1.50
N THR A 86 17.65 -27.19 0.65
CA THR A 86 17.51 -28.28 -0.31
C THR A 86 17.57 -29.67 0.32
N GLY A 87 18.27 -29.79 1.44
CA GLY A 87 18.40 -31.03 2.20
C GLY A 87 17.22 -31.25 3.14
N ARG A 88 17.36 -30.85 4.41
CA ARG A 88 16.38 -31.17 5.46
C ARG A 88 15.01 -30.55 5.24
N CYS A 89 14.96 -29.32 4.68
CA CYS A 89 13.70 -28.59 4.52
C CYS A 89 12.92 -28.96 3.25
N MET A 90 13.51 -29.69 2.30
CA MET A 90 12.81 -30.19 1.10
C MET A 90 12.72 -31.70 1.14
N THR A 91 13.86 -32.38 1.14
CA THR A 91 13.95 -33.84 0.97
C THR A 91 13.92 -34.59 2.30
N HIS A 92 13.99 -33.87 3.44
CA HIS A 92 14.07 -34.45 4.77
C HIS A 92 15.22 -35.48 4.93
N ASN A 93 16.36 -35.19 4.27
CA ASN A 93 17.54 -36.09 4.32
C ASN A 93 18.22 -36.11 5.71
N SER A 94 17.85 -35.21 6.58
CA SER A 94 18.19 -35.15 7.99
C SER A 94 17.03 -34.51 8.77
N SER A 95 16.96 -34.77 10.09
CA SER A 95 15.90 -34.23 10.93
C SER A 95 15.92 -32.67 10.97
N ILE A 96 14.74 -32.06 10.97
CA ILE A 96 14.57 -30.65 11.23
C ILE A 96 14.60 -30.44 12.74
N PRO A 97 15.47 -29.54 13.26
CA PRO A 97 15.57 -29.30 14.72
C PRO A 97 14.43 -28.37 15.18
N VAL A 98 13.18 -28.84 15.14
CA VAL A 98 11.96 -28.06 15.40
C VAL A 98 12.05 -27.31 16.75
N GLY A 99 12.60 -27.93 17.79
CA GLY A 99 12.79 -27.30 19.10
C GLY A 99 13.70 -26.05 19.03
N ASN A 100 14.79 -26.11 18.24
CA ASN A 100 15.69 -24.98 18.06
C ASN A 100 15.00 -23.84 17.27
N LEU A 101 14.20 -24.19 16.25
CA LEU A 101 13.42 -23.20 15.50
C LEU A 101 12.39 -22.49 16.38
N ILE A 102 11.72 -23.22 17.30
CA ILE A 102 10.81 -22.66 18.32
C ILE A 102 11.57 -21.70 19.24
N ASN A 103 12.75 -22.10 19.74
CA ASN A 103 13.57 -21.24 20.61
C ASN A 103 14.00 -19.96 19.89
N THR A 104 14.42 -20.06 18.62
CA THR A 104 14.76 -18.90 17.78
C THR A 104 13.55 -17.97 17.58
N THR A 105 12.37 -18.54 17.28
CA THR A 105 11.12 -17.78 17.13
C THR A 105 10.79 -17.00 18.41
N ASN A 106 10.84 -17.65 19.56
CA ASN A 106 10.55 -17.04 20.86
C ASN A 106 11.55 -15.92 21.20
N SER A 107 12.85 -16.14 20.91
CA SER A 107 13.91 -15.14 21.10
C SER A 107 13.68 -13.91 20.21
N TRP A 108 13.31 -14.12 18.93
CA TRP A 108 13.05 -13.01 18.01
C TRP A 108 11.76 -12.25 18.36
N ALA A 109 10.73 -12.94 18.85
CA ALA A 109 9.54 -12.27 19.36
C ALA A 109 9.86 -11.41 20.60
N ALA A 110 10.63 -11.94 21.54
CA ALA A 110 11.07 -11.22 22.74
C ALA A 110 11.91 -9.97 22.40
N SER A 111 12.71 -10.02 21.32
CA SER A 111 13.52 -8.89 20.84
C SER A 111 12.77 -7.95 19.90
N GLY A 112 11.50 -8.19 19.59
CA GLY A 112 10.70 -7.34 18.67
C GLY A 112 11.06 -7.48 17.19
N LEU A 113 11.92 -8.44 16.81
CA LEU A 113 12.29 -8.70 15.41
C LEU A 113 11.12 -9.30 14.61
N ILE A 114 10.20 -9.96 15.32
CA ILE A 114 8.91 -10.45 14.83
C ILE A 114 7.81 -10.04 15.82
N ASP A 115 6.56 -10.22 15.45
CA ASP A 115 5.43 -9.97 16.34
C ASP A 115 5.36 -10.99 17.50
N ALA A 116 4.60 -10.66 18.53
CA ALA A 116 4.38 -11.57 19.65
C ALA A 116 3.72 -12.87 19.19
N THR A 117 4.30 -14.02 19.56
CA THR A 117 3.79 -15.34 19.18
C THR A 117 2.40 -15.67 19.73
N SER A 118 1.96 -14.95 20.79
CA SER A 118 0.60 -15.05 21.33
C SER A 118 -0.49 -14.67 20.32
N ASN A 119 -0.18 -13.88 19.30
CA ASN A 119 -1.13 -13.56 18.23
C ASN A 119 -1.53 -14.80 17.41
N LEU A 120 -0.72 -15.84 17.39
CA LEU A 120 -0.96 -17.06 16.63
C LEU A 120 -2.04 -17.96 17.26
N ASN A 121 -2.29 -17.83 18.56
CA ASN A 121 -3.09 -18.80 19.35
C ASN A 121 -4.51 -19.05 18.77
N ALA A 122 -5.15 -18.04 18.19
CA ALA A 122 -6.49 -18.15 17.61
C ALA A 122 -6.49 -18.49 16.11
N SER A 123 -5.33 -18.53 15.47
CA SER A 123 -5.20 -18.76 14.02
C SER A 123 -5.70 -20.14 13.61
N LYS A 124 -6.30 -20.20 12.41
CA LYS A 124 -6.65 -21.47 11.74
C LYS A 124 -5.54 -21.86 10.77
N VAL A 125 -5.05 -23.08 10.86
CA VAL A 125 -3.95 -23.59 10.02
C VAL A 125 -4.44 -24.78 9.20
N TYR A 126 -4.39 -24.63 7.88
CA TYR A 126 -4.68 -25.72 6.94
C TYR A 126 -3.38 -26.15 6.26
N LEU A 127 -2.97 -27.40 6.45
CA LEU A 127 -1.78 -27.98 5.86
C LEU A 127 -2.16 -28.98 4.78
N PHE A 128 -1.43 -28.97 3.66
CA PHE A 128 -1.60 -29.93 2.58
C PHE A 128 -0.25 -30.49 2.12
N SER A 129 -0.17 -31.82 2.02
CA SER A 129 0.97 -32.56 1.46
C SER A 129 0.45 -33.65 0.54
N GLY A 130 0.81 -33.61 -0.75
CA GLY A 130 0.51 -34.70 -1.68
C GLY A 130 1.35 -35.95 -1.36
N THR A 131 0.76 -37.14 -1.47
CA THR A 131 1.49 -38.39 -1.19
C THR A 131 2.56 -38.75 -2.23
N LEU A 132 2.49 -38.13 -3.42
CA LEU A 132 3.46 -38.29 -4.49
C LEU A 132 4.45 -37.11 -4.57
N ASP A 133 4.33 -36.11 -3.68
CA ASP A 133 5.20 -34.91 -3.73
C ASP A 133 6.69 -35.32 -3.68
N SER A 134 7.36 -35.13 -4.80
CA SER A 134 8.78 -35.48 -4.97
C SER A 134 9.73 -34.34 -4.56
N VAL A 135 9.21 -33.15 -4.27
CA VAL A 135 9.99 -31.93 -3.96
C VAL A 135 10.00 -31.65 -2.45
N ILE A 136 8.82 -31.48 -1.84
CA ILE A 136 8.68 -31.30 -0.40
C ILE A 136 8.08 -32.57 0.22
N LYS A 137 8.95 -33.34 0.86
CA LYS A 137 8.53 -34.62 1.44
C LYS A 137 7.56 -34.42 2.61
N THR A 138 6.58 -35.33 2.73
CA THR A 138 5.57 -35.30 3.80
C THR A 138 6.16 -35.12 5.21
N PRO A 139 7.30 -35.72 5.60
CA PRO A 139 7.90 -35.50 6.92
C PRO A 139 8.26 -34.04 7.22
N VAL A 140 8.59 -33.22 6.20
CA VAL A 140 8.82 -31.79 6.37
C VAL A 140 7.54 -31.08 6.82
N MET A 141 6.40 -31.48 6.24
CA MET A 141 5.07 -30.95 6.63
C MET A 141 4.61 -31.51 7.99
N ASP A 142 5.02 -32.72 8.37
CA ASP A 142 4.79 -33.26 9.72
C ASP A 142 5.55 -32.42 10.77
N ASP A 143 6.78 -31.99 10.46
CA ASP A 143 7.56 -31.07 11.30
C ASP A 143 6.96 -29.69 11.37
N LEU A 144 6.38 -29.18 10.27
CA LEU A 144 5.62 -27.92 10.28
C LEU A 144 4.40 -27.99 11.20
N LYS A 145 3.65 -29.11 11.16
CA LYS A 145 2.54 -29.33 12.10
C LYS A 145 3.03 -29.31 13.54
N THR A 146 4.13 -30.00 13.84
CA THR A 146 4.74 -30.00 15.16
C THR A 146 5.17 -28.61 15.61
N TYR A 147 5.77 -27.83 14.71
CA TYR A 147 6.13 -26.45 14.97
C TYR A 147 4.89 -25.60 15.35
N TYR A 148 3.82 -25.66 14.58
CA TYR A 148 2.60 -24.91 14.86
C TYR A 148 1.89 -25.34 16.14
N GLN A 149 1.95 -26.61 16.52
CA GLN A 149 1.36 -27.11 17.78
C GLN A 149 1.98 -26.48 19.04
N SER A 150 3.16 -25.85 18.93
CA SER A 150 3.76 -25.09 20.04
C SER A 150 3.09 -23.73 20.27
N TYR A 151 2.31 -23.23 19.33
CA TYR A 151 1.68 -21.90 19.38
C TYR A 151 0.16 -21.93 19.21
N ILE A 152 -0.36 -22.96 18.56
CA ILE A 152 -1.74 -23.05 18.09
C ILE A 152 -2.35 -24.35 18.62
N PRO A 153 -3.54 -24.31 19.27
CA PRO A 153 -4.24 -25.51 19.69
C PRO A 153 -4.45 -26.49 18.53
N SER A 154 -4.24 -27.77 18.76
CA SER A 154 -4.35 -28.82 17.73
C SER A 154 -5.72 -28.83 17.04
N ALA A 155 -6.80 -28.44 17.73
CA ALA A 155 -8.15 -28.29 17.16
C ALA A 155 -8.24 -27.17 16.07
N ASN A 156 -7.27 -26.27 16.02
CA ASN A 156 -7.17 -25.23 15.02
C ASN A 156 -6.21 -25.59 13.87
N ILE A 157 -5.76 -26.83 13.78
CA ILE A 157 -4.85 -27.32 12.73
C ILE A 157 -5.50 -28.49 12.01
N VAL A 158 -5.76 -28.32 10.71
CA VAL A 158 -6.16 -29.39 9.79
C VAL A 158 -4.98 -29.76 8.93
N TYR A 159 -4.76 -31.04 8.72
CA TYR A 159 -3.70 -31.55 7.86
C TYR A 159 -4.22 -32.62 6.90
N LYS A 160 -4.35 -32.26 5.62
CA LYS A 160 -4.73 -33.13 4.51
C LYS A 160 -3.48 -33.70 3.87
N LYS A 161 -3.33 -35.05 3.89
CA LYS A 161 -2.14 -35.73 3.35
C LYS A 161 -2.44 -37.11 2.75
N ASP A 162 -3.61 -37.28 2.16
CA ASP A 162 -4.11 -38.54 1.60
C ASP A 162 -4.45 -38.47 0.11
N ILE A 163 -4.13 -37.34 -0.55
CA ILE A 163 -4.31 -37.17 -1.99
C ILE A 163 -3.01 -37.53 -2.71
N ALA A 164 -3.11 -38.36 -3.78
CA ALA A 164 -1.99 -38.78 -4.59
C ALA A 164 -1.56 -37.68 -5.58
N ALA A 165 -1.28 -36.49 -5.04
CA ALA A 165 -0.82 -35.34 -5.81
C ALA A 165 0.70 -35.24 -5.79
N GLU A 166 1.27 -34.87 -6.93
CA GLU A 166 2.65 -34.38 -7.05
C GLU A 166 2.75 -32.93 -6.59
N HIS A 167 3.97 -32.35 -6.65
CA HIS A 167 4.27 -30.99 -6.18
C HIS A 167 3.57 -29.92 -7.00
N ALA A 168 2.38 -29.54 -6.60
CA ALA A 168 1.52 -28.59 -7.30
C ALA A 168 0.45 -27.95 -6.37
N MET A 169 -0.14 -26.85 -6.81
CA MET A 169 -1.44 -26.42 -6.31
C MET A 169 -2.51 -27.35 -6.85
N VAL A 170 -3.33 -27.90 -5.95
CA VAL A 170 -4.36 -28.87 -6.31
C VAL A 170 -5.69 -28.17 -6.56
N THR A 171 -6.37 -28.60 -7.64
CA THR A 171 -7.70 -28.11 -8.05
C THR A 171 -8.63 -29.31 -8.34
N ASP A 172 -9.90 -29.01 -8.59
CA ASP A 172 -10.90 -30.01 -8.97
C ASP A 172 -11.34 -29.91 -10.44
N ASP A 173 -10.79 -28.95 -11.19
CA ASP A 173 -11.28 -28.68 -12.57
C ASP A 173 -10.22 -28.02 -13.49
N PHE A 174 -8.97 -27.88 -13.05
CA PHE A 174 -7.95 -27.22 -13.88
C PHE A 174 -6.54 -27.76 -13.60
N GLY A 175 -5.75 -27.88 -14.65
CA GLY A 175 -4.32 -28.19 -14.59
C GLY A 175 -3.94 -29.51 -15.21
N SER A 176 -2.73 -29.97 -14.88
CA SER A 176 -2.22 -31.28 -15.29
C SER A 176 -2.84 -32.40 -14.47
N SER A 177 -2.68 -33.66 -14.91
CA SER A 177 -3.09 -34.81 -14.09
C SER A 177 -2.42 -34.79 -12.72
N CYS A 178 -3.08 -35.28 -11.70
CA CYS A 178 -2.72 -35.16 -10.28
C CYS A 178 -1.27 -35.59 -9.95
N SER A 179 -0.75 -36.58 -10.65
CA SER A 179 0.60 -37.15 -10.45
C SER A 179 1.70 -36.51 -11.32
N VAL A 180 1.40 -35.44 -12.05
CA VAL A 180 2.37 -34.77 -12.95
C VAL A 180 3.13 -33.69 -12.20
N LYS A 181 4.47 -33.69 -12.29
CA LYS A 181 5.32 -32.59 -11.87
C LYS A 181 5.75 -31.75 -13.08
N GLY A 182 5.27 -30.53 -13.17
CA GLY A 182 5.61 -29.64 -14.28
C GLY A 182 4.80 -28.35 -14.27
N ALA A 183 5.28 -27.37 -15.04
CA ALA A 183 4.54 -26.13 -15.21
C ALA A 183 3.14 -26.40 -15.80
N PRO A 184 2.11 -25.68 -15.34
CA PRO A 184 2.15 -24.53 -14.44
C PRO A 184 2.17 -24.88 -12.94
N TYR A 185 2.44 -26.14 -12.57
CA TYR A 185 2.39 -26.67 -11.21
C TYR A 185 1.02 -26.47 -10.56
N ILE A 186 -0.02 -26.69 -11.34
CA ILE A 186 -1.43 -26.75 -10.95
C ILE A 186 -1.94 -28.07 -11.46
N ASN A 187 -2.50 -28.90 -10.58
CA ASN A 187 -2.94 -30.25 -10.91
C ASN A 187 -4.42 -30.44 -10.58
N ASP A 188 -5.14 -30.95 -11.55
CA ASP A 188 -6.51 -31.44 -11.34
C ASP A 188 -6.44 -32.79 -10.61
N CYS A 189 -6.83 -32.78 -9.35
CA CYS A 189 -6.91 -33.95 -8.48
C CYS A 189 -8.34 -34.22 -8.02
N ASN A 190 -9.34 -33.60 -8.67
CA ASN A 190 -10.74 -33.65 -8.26
C ASN A 190 -10.90 -33.20 -6.77
N TYR A 191 -10.14 -32.16 -6.37
CA TYR A 191 -10.14 -31.66 -5.01
C TYR A 191 -9.94 -30.13 -4.99
N ASP A 192 -10.95 -29.38 -4.55
CA ASP A 192 -10.92 -27.91 -4.47
C ASP A 192 -10.13 -27.44 -3.23
N LEU A 193 -8.80 -27.49 -3.32
CA LEU A 193 -7.91 -27.13 -2.20
C LEU A 193 -8.09 -25.68 -1.77
N ALA A 194 -8.26 -24.73 -2.72
CA ALA A 194 -8.48 -23.32 -2.40
C ALA A 194 -9.76 -23.14 -1.57
N GLY A 195 -10.84 -23.81 -1.96
CA GLY A 195 -12.10 -23.78 -1.23
C GLY A 195 -11.98 -24.39 0.17
N GLU A 196 -11.27 -25.51 0.31
CA GLU A 196 -11.07 -26.13 1.61
C GLU A 196 -10.23 -25.25 2.57
N ILE A 197 -9.17 -24.62 2.08
CA ILE A 197 -8.38 -23.63 2.82
C ILE A 197 -9.27 -22.47 3.29
N LEU A 198 -10.01 -21.83 2.37
CA LEU A 198 -10.82 -20.67 2.69
C LEU A 198 -11.97 -21.01 3.66
N LYS A 199 -12.67 -22.12 3.43
CA LYS A 199 -13.74 -22.60 4.34
C LYS A 199 -13.20 -22.90 5.74
N TYR A 200 -12.03 -23.50 5.84
CA TYR A 200 -11.45 -23.76 7.15
C TYR A 200 -11.06 -22.50 7.91
N ILE A 201 -10.47 -21.54 7.19
CA ILE A 201 -10.03 -20.26 7.79
C ILE A 201 -11.21 -19.37 8.19
N TYR A 202 -12.19 -19.22 7.31
CA TYR A 202 -13.28 -18.24 7.48
C TYR A 202 -14.57 -18.82 8.06
N GLY A 203 -14.70 -20.15 8.10
CA GLY A 203 -15.94 -20.86 8.44
C GLY A 203 -16.83 -21.06 7.19
N PRO A 204 -18.13 -21.24 7.37
CA PRO A 204 -19.06 -21.43 6.25
C PRO A 204 -18.99 -20.28 5.25
N LEU A 205 -18.86 -20.62 3.97
CA LEU A 205 -18.84 -19.68 2.85
C LEU A 205 -20.01 -19.97 1.91
N ASN A 206 -20.45 -18.93 1.18
CA ASN A 206 -21.34 -19.10 0.04
C ASN A 206 -20.66 -19.99 -1.01
N PRO A 207 -21.40 -20.74 -1.83
CA PRO A 207 -20.85 -21.50 -2.95
C PRO A 207 -19.97 -20.61 -3.84
N ARG A 208 -18.89 -21.20 -4.36
CA ARG A 208 -18.02 -20.49 -5.30
C ARG A 208 -18.77 -20.09 -6.58
N ASN A 209 -18.35 -19.00 -7.21
CA ASN A 209 -18.88 -18.62 -8.51
C ASN A 209 -18.53 -19.69 -9.57
N SER A 210 -19.53 -20.20 -10.27
CA SER A 210 -19.40 -21.16 -11.37
C SER A 210 -19.55 -20.51 -12.76
N GLY A 211 -19.93 -19.23 -12.80
CA GLY A 211 -20.12 -18.45 -14.02
C GLY A 211 -19.01 -17.43 -14.28
N VAL A 212 -19.37 -16.35 -14.95
CA VAL A 212 -18.47 -15.23 -15.17
C VAL A 212 -18.24 -14.50 -13.85
N ALA A 213 -16.98 -14.24 -13.53
CA ALA A 213 -16.61 -13.50 -12.34
C ALA A 213 -17.19 -12.06 -12.39
N SER A 214 -17.79 -11.61 -11.29
CA SER A 214 -18.37 -10.27 -11.17
C SER A 214 -17.34 -9.21 -10.77
N GLY A 215 -16.25 -9.63 -10.13
CA GLY A 215 -15.20 -8.76 -9.62
C GLY A 215 -14.19 -8.34 -10.69
N ILE A 216 -13.29 -7.44 -10.29
CA ILE A 216 -12.25 -6.87 -11.15
C ILE A 216 -10.92 -7.60 -10.86
N PHE A 217 -10.29 -8.12 -11.90
CA PHE A 217 -8.95 -8.70 -11.83
C PHE A 217 -7.95 -7.74 -12.48
N THR A 218 -7.10 -7.12 -11.66
CA THR A 218 -6.23 -6.00 -12.07
C THR A 218 -4.77 -6.30 -11.81
N GLU A 219 -3.92 -5.92 -12.76
CA GLU A 219 -2.47 -5.83 -12.56
C GLU A 219 -2.14 -4.51 -11.85
N PHE A 220 -1.36 -4.58 -10.76
CA PHE A 220 -0.96 -3.40 -9.99
C PHE A 220 0.55 -3.22 -9.95
N ASP A 221 0.99 -1.97 -9.76
CA ASP A 221 2.39 -1.59 -9.63
C ASP A 221 2.94 -1.95 -8.23
N GLN A 222 3.98 -2.80 -8.18
CA GLN A 222 4.70 -3.18 -6.96
C GLN A 222 5.87 -2.23 -6.64
N THR A 223 6.30 -1.39 -7.59
CA THR A 223 7.51 -0.57 -7.44
C THR A 223 7.45 0.45 -6.31
N PRO A 224 6.27 0.98 -5.87
CA PRO A 224 6.19 1.82 -4.68
C PRO A 224 6.52 1.10 -3.36
N PHE A 225 6.47 -0.24 -3.33
CA PHE A 225 6.70 -1.03 -2.12
C PHE A 225 8.11 -1.59 -2.06
N ILE A 226 8.71 -1.87 -3.23
CA ILE A 226 10.05 -2.45 -3.31
C ILE A 226 10.64 -2.28 -4.72
N SER A 227 11.94 -2.11 -4.78
CA SER A 227 12.72 -2.16 -6.03
C SER A 227 13.85 -3.18 -5.88
N GLY A 228 13.94 -4.11 -6.81
CA GLY A 228 14.92 -5.20 -6.74
C GLY A 228 14.49 -6.33 -5.80
N HIS A 229 15.43 -6.92 -5.08
CA HIS A 229 15.20 -7.98 -4.10
C HIS A 229 14.43 -9.20 -4.65
N GLY A 230 14.60 -9.50 -5.95
CA GLY A 230 13.89 -10.60 -6.60
C GLY A 230 12.39 -10.38 -6.79
N MET A 231 11.85 -9.19 -6.54
CA MET A 231 10.44 -8.88 -6.77
C MET A 231 10.20 -8.38 -8.19
N ALA A 232 9.05 -8.71 -8.76
CA ALA A 232 8.59 -8.16 -10.03
C ALA A 232 8.12 -6.71 -9.88
N THR A 233 8.04 -5.99 -11.00
CA THR A 233 7.48 -4.62 -11.01
C THR A 233 5.97 -4.61 -10.85
N THR A 234 5.30 -5.72 -11.15
CA THR A 234 3.83 -5.83 -11.06
C THR A 234 3.38 -7.05 -10.28
N GLY A 235 2.21 -6.95 -9.66
CA GLY A 235 1.47 -8.03 -9.02
C GLY A 235 0.01 -8.01 -9.47
N TRP A 236 -0.81 -8.90 -8.91
CA TRP A 236 -2.21 -9.05 -9.29
C TRP A 236 -3.13 -8.93 -8.07
N VAL A 237 -4.31 -8.37 -8.28
CA VAL A 237 -5.35 -8.31 -7.27
C VAL A 237 -6.71 -8.66 -7.89
N TYR A 238 -7.45 -9.54 -7.21
CA TYR A 238 -8.86 -9.80 -7.50
C TYR A 238 -9.71 -9.09 -6.47
N THR A 239 -10.59 -8.20 -6.93
CA THR A 239 -11.48 -7.41 -6.08
C THR A 239 -12.93 -7.72 -6.44
N PRO A 240 -13.71 -8.39 -5.56
CA PRO A 240 -15.15 -8.57 -5.76
C PRO A 240 -15.85 -7.24 -5.98
N GLN A 241 -16.88 -7.23 -6.84
CA GLN A 241 -17.60 -5.99 -7.19
C GLN A 241 -18.09 -5.21 -5.96
N VAL A 242 -18.60 -5.90 -4.95
CA VAL A 242 -19.09 -5.27 -3.72
C VAL A 242 -17.99 -4.56 -2.93
N CYS A 243 -16.75 -5.03 -3.02
CA CYS A 243 -15.60 -4.42 -2.32
C CYS A 243 -15.16 -3.09 -2.99
N THR A 244 -15.48 -2.88 -4.26
CA THR A 244 -15.20 -1.61 -4.97
C THR A 244 -16.16 -0.50 -4.58
N THR A 245 -17.29 -0.83 -3.97
CA THR A 245 -18.35 0.13 -3.59
C THR A 245 -18.31 0.52 -2.10
N GLY A 246 -17.24 0.16 -1.38
CA GLY A 246 -17.04 0.56 0.02
C GLY A 246 -17.57 -0.43 1.06
N ALA A 247 -18.03 -1.63 0.64
CA ALA A 247 -18.36 -2.68 1.61
C ALA A 247 -17.09 -3.16 2.35
N SER A 248 -17.25 -3.51 3.62
CA SER A 248 -16.14 -4.11 4.38
C SER A 248 -15.87 -5.53 3.87
N CYS A 249 -14.66 -5.75 3.39
CA CYS A 249 -14.23 -7.01 2.81
C CYS A 249 -13.12 -7.67 3.64
N ARG A 250 -12.79 -8.92 3.30
CA ARG A 250 -11.67 -9.68 3.86
C ARG A 250 -10.50 -9.62 2.90
N VAL A 251 -9.28 -9.89 3.38
CA VAL A 251 -8.09 -10.03 2.52
C VAL A 251 -7.50 -11.41 2.66
N HIS A 252 -7.28 -12.08 1.54
CA HIS A 252 -6.51 -13.31 1.45
C HIS A 252 -5.30 -13.11 0.54
N LEU A 253 -4.10 -13.26 1.10
CA LEU A 253 -2.83 -13.17 0.36
C LEU A 253 -2.49 -14.55 -0.18
N VAL A 254 -2.16 -14.67 -1.47
CA VAL A 254 -1.79 -15.92 -2.14
C VAL A 254 -0.40 -15.82 -2.74
N LEU A 255 0.48 -16.73 -2.34
CA LEU A 255 1.90 -16.75 -2.71
C LEU A 255 2.21 -17.96 -3.60
N HIS A 256 2.72 -17.71 -4.80
CA HIS A 256 3.09 -18.75 -5.77
C HIS A 256 4.35 -19.52 -5.36
N GLY A 257 4.59 -20.69 -5.94
CA GLY A 257 5.83 -21.45 -5.78
C GLY A 257 6.95 -20.93 -6.70
N CYS A 258 8.13 -21.59 -6.65
CA CYS A 258 9.20 -21.32 -7.59
C CYS A 258 8.76 -21.60 -9.04
N LYS A 259 9.22 -20.78 -10.01
CA LYS A 259 8.85 -20.88 -11.42
C LYS A 259 7.34 -20.83 -11.69
N GLN A 260 6.61 -20.10 -10.85
CA GLN A 260 5.15 -19.94 -10.97
C GLN A 260 4.70 -18.47 -11.00
N ASN A 261 5.64 -17.52 -11.02
CA ASN A 261 5.28 -16.12 -11.24
C ASN A 261 4.73 -15.90 -12.66
N THR A 262 4.17 -14.73 -12.90
CA THR A 262 3.54 -14.44 -14.20
C THR A 262 4.52 -14.37 -15.37
N ALA A 263 5.82 -14.18 -15.13
CA ALA A 263 6.83 -14.26 -16.18
C ALA A 263 7.15 -15.72 -16.60
N ASP A 264 7.02 -16.68 -15.65
CA ASP A 264 7.26 -18.10 -15.93
C ASP A 264 6.05 -18.80 -16.55
N VAL A 265 4.83 -18.57 -16.02
CA VAL A 265 3.62 -19.33 -16.39
C VAL A 265 2.46 -18.47 -16.88
N GLY A 266 2.71 -17.19 -17.19
CA GLY A 266 1.62 -16.26 -17.50
C GLY A 266 0.68 -16.12 -16.30
N GLN A 267 -0.59 -15.83 -16.58
CA GLN A 267 -1.58 -15.62 -15.52
C GLN A 267 -2.17 -16.94 -14.96
N GLN A 268 -1.60 -18.11 -15.27
CA GLN A 268 -2.22 -19.38 -14.91
C GLN A 268 -2.38 -19.55 -13.39
N TYR A 269 -1.34 -19.24 -12.61
CA TYR A 269 -1.42 -19.36 -11.15
C TYR A 269 -2.44 -18.40 -10.55
N VAL A 270 -2.38 -17.12 -10.92
CA VAL A 270 -3.24 -16.07 -10.34
C VAL A 270 -4.71 -16.18 -10.78
N ARG A 271 -5.02 -16.92 -11.85
CA ARG A 271 -6.40 -17.10 -12.35
C ARG A 271 -7.01 -18.45 -11.99
N ASN A 272 -6.21 -19.52 -12.01
CA ASN A 272 -6.76 -20.88 -12.09
C ASN A 272 -6.55 -21.72 -10.83
N THR A 273 -6.00 -21.15 -9.75
CA THR A 273 -5.82 -21.85 -8.46
C THR A 273 -7.12 -21.99 -7.64
N GLY A 274 -8.24 -21.46 -8.13
CA GLY A 274 -9.56 -21.59 -7.51
C GLY A 274 -9.95 -20.41 -6.59
N TYR A 275 -9.01 -19.67 -6.02
CA TYR A 275 -9.26 -18.62 -5.03
C TYR A 275 -10.24 -17.55 -5.50
N ASN A 276 -10.11 -17.04 -6.75
CA ASN A 276 -10.94 -15.95 -7.25
C ASN A 276 -12.42 -16.31 -7.30
N ARG A 277 -12.76 -17.57 -7.59
CA ARG A 277 -14.13 -18.04 -7.65
C ARG A 277 -14.83 -18.05 -6.29
N TRP A 278 -14.09 -18.42 -5.23
CA TRP A 278 -14.55 -18.32 -3.85
C TRP A 278 -14.60 -16.87 -3.36
N ALA A 279 -13.62 -16.09 -3.74
CA ALA A 279 -13.51 -14.69 -3.39
C ALA A 279 -14.70 -13.87 -3.88
N ASP A 280 -15.15 -14.11 -5.11
CA ASP A 280 -16.21 -13.38 -5.80
C ASP A 280 -17.55 -13.38 -5.04
N THR A 281 -17.91 -14.50 -4.44
CA THR A 281 -19.19 -14.69 -3.74
C THR A 281 -19.11 -14.47 -2.23
N ASN A 282 -17.88 -14.22 -1.69
CA ASN A 282 -17.63 -14.19 -0.25
C ASN A 282 -16.93 -12.91 0.24
N ASN A 283 -16.92 -11.85 -0.57
CA ASN A 283 -16.32 -10.55 -0.23
C ASN A 283 -14.86 -10.68 0.23
N ILE A 284 -14.08 -11.52 -0.46
CA ILE A 284 -12.66 -11.72 -0.19
C ILE A 284 -11.84 -11.10 -1.31
N VAL A 285 -11.05 -10.10 -1.00
CA VAL A 285 -10.05 -9.55 -1.93
C VAL A 285 -8.85 -10.49 -1.92
N VAL A 286 -8.41 -10.93 -3.10
CA VAL A 286 -7.24 -11.82 -3.20
C VAL A 286 -6.06 -11.06 -3.78
N LEU A 287 -4.98 -10.99 -3.01
CA LEU A 287 -3.74 -10.31 -3.39
C LEU A 287 -2.69 -11.33 -3.79
N TYR A 288 -2.09 -11.14 -4.97
CA TYR A 288 -1.06 -12.01 -5.54
C TYR A 288 0.22 -11.21 -5.83
N PRO A 289 1.07 -10.93 -4.84
CA PRO A 289 2.38 -10.36 -5.11
C PRO A 289 3.22 -11.33 -5.96
N GLN A 290 4.16 -10.79 -6.73
CA GLN A 290 4.94 -11.56 -7.69
C GLN A 290 6.44 -11.39 -7.45
N THR A 291 7.18 -12.50 -7.49
CA THR A 291 8.63 -12.47 -7.67
C THR A 291 8.97 -12.30 -9.15
N SER A 292 10.22 -11.98 -9.45
CA SER A 292 10.73 -11.83 -10.82
C SER A 292 11.62 -13.00 -11.23
N LEU A 293 12.01 -13.05 -12.50
CA LEU A 293 13.04 -13.97 -13.00
C LEU A 293 14.43 -13.70 -12.40
N ALA A 294 14.66 -12.53 -11.78
CA ALA A 294 15.90 -12.21 -11.07
C ALA A 294 15.99 -12.91 -9.69
N ALA A 295 14.86 -13.36 -9.13
CA ALA A 295 14.86 -14.20 -7.95
C ALA A 295 15.46 -15.59 -8.26
N THR A 296 16.18 -16.18 -7.33
CA THR A 296 16.75 -17.52 -7.52
C THR A 296 15.63 -18.53 -7.80
N ASN A 297 15.61 -19.07 -9.02
CA ASN A 297 14.54 -19.94 -9.55
C ASN A 297 13.13 -19.31 -9.43
N SER A 298 13.01 -18.00 -9.50
CA SER A 298 11.76 -17.26 -9.29
C SER A 298 11.08 -17.61 -7.95
N CYS A 299 11.84 -18.05 -6.95
CA CYS A 299 11.35 -18.40 -5.62
C CYS A 299 11.24 -17.14 -4.74
N TRP A 300 10.38 -17.18 -3.74
CA TRP A 300 10.45 -16.28 -2.59
C TRP A 300 11.73 -16.53 -1.80
N ASP A 301 12.23 -15.49 -1.09
CA ASP A 301 13.38 -15.65 -0.19
C ASP A 301 12.95 -16.35 1.12
N TRP A 302 13.14 -17.66 1.17
CA TRP A 302 12.85 -18.49 2.32
C TRP A 302 14.08 -19.18 2.92
N TRP A 303 15.26 -18.92 2.33
CA TRP A 303 16.53 -19.46 2.84
C TRP A 303 17.65 -18.42 2.92
N GLY A 304 17.37 -17.13 2.64
CA GLY A 304 18.32 -16.03 2.79
C GLY A 304 19.23 -15.82 1.56
N TYR A 305 18.74 -16.08 0.35
CA TYR A 305 19.50 -15.83 -0.87
C TYR A 305 19.59 -14.34 -1.19
N ASP A 306 18.64 -13.54 -0.74
CA ASP A 306 18.57 -12.09 -0.93
C ASP A 306 18.95 -11.33 0.34
N SER A 307 18.48 -11.80 1.50
CA SER A 307 18.69 -11.08 2.76
C SER A 307 18.87 -12.01 3.96
N THR A 308 19.83 -11.70 4.81
CA THR A 308 20.01 -12.37 6.12
C THR A 308 18.84 -12.14 7.08
N ASN A 309 17.99 -11.14 6.80
CA ASN A 309 16.78 -10.85 7.57
C ASN A 309 15.51 -11.46 6.95
N TYR A 310 15.64 -12.32 5.94
CA TYR A 310 14.54 -12.87 5.14
C TYR A 310 13.34 -13.38 5.93
N ALA A 311 13.53 -13.91 7.12
CA ALA A 311 12.48 -14.44 7.98
C ALA A 311 11.97 -13.45 9.04
N LYS A 312 12.53 -12.22 9.12
CA LYS A 312 12.15 -11.19 10.10
C LYS A 312 11.27 -10.12 9.46
N LYS A 313 10.61 -9.27 10.27
CA LYS A 313 9.82 -8.13 9.78
C LYS A 313 10.61 -7.19 8.86
N SER A 314 11.91 -7.06 9.06
CA SER A 314 12.80 -6.21 8.26
C SER A 314 13.32 -6.88 6.99
N GLY A 315 12.97 -8.13 6.71
CA GLY A 315 13.31 -8.78 5.44
C GLY A 315 12.67 -8.04 4.26
N PRO A 316 13.42 -7.71 3.19
CA PRO A 316 12.90 -6.85 2.12
C PRO A 316 11.58 -7.33 1.52
N GLN A 317 11.50 -8.60 1.11
CA GLN A 317 10.26 -9.18 0.56
C GLN A 317 9.14 -9.24 1.60
N MET A 318 9.47 -9.56 2.87
CA MET A 318 8.51 -9.58 3.98
C MET A 318 7.87 -8.20 4.20
N ALA A 319 8.71 -7.16 4.31
CA ALA A 319 8.27 -5.79 4.51
C ALA A 319 7.43 -5.27 3.33
N ALA A 320 7.84 -5.58 2.10
CA ALA A 320 7.11 -5.19 0.89
C ALA A 320 5.70 -5.80 0.82
N VAL A 321 5.60 -7.11 1.02
CA VAL A 321 4.30 -7.81 1.01
C VAL A 321 3.39 -7.30 2.14
N LYS A 322 3.96 -7.05 3.33
CA LYS A 322 3.22 -6.43 4.44
C LYS A 322 2.71 -5.04 4.06
N ALA A 323 3.55 -4.19 3.46
CA ALA A 323 3.16 -2.85 3.02
C ALA A 323 2.07 -2.88 1.93
N MET A 324 2.09 -3.85 1.01
CA MET A 324 1.01 -4.06 0.04
C MET A 324 -0.32 -4.38 0.74
N VAL A 325 -0.31 -5.27 1.74
CA VAL A 325 -1.51 -5.59 2.54
C VAL A 325 -2.00 -4.37 3.31
N ASP A 326 -1.11 -3.55 3.87
CA ASP A 326 -1.46 -2.33 4.58
C ASP A 326 -2.09 -1.30 3.64
N GLN A 327 -1.50 -1.07 2.46
CA GLN A 327 -2.04 -0.18 1.44
C GLN A 327 -3.45 -0.63 1.01
N LEU A 328 -3.60 -1.92 0.66
CA LEU A 328 -4.89 -2.49 0.27
C LEU A 328 -5.96 -2.32 1.36
N SER A 329 -5.56 -2.40 2.63
CA SER A 329 -6.43 -2.32 3.81
C SER A 329 -6.55 -0.91 4.40
N SER A 330 -6.14 0.12 3.67
CA SER A 330 -6.13 1.51 4.15
C SER A 330 -7.38 2.30 3.76
N GLY A 331 -8.28 1.70 3.00
CA GLY A 331 -9.55 2.32 2.64
C GLY A 331 -10.43 2.58 3.87
N THR A 332 -11.16 3.68 3.83
CA THR A 332 -12.10 4.06 4.89
C THR A 332 -13.53 3.77 4.45
N VAL A 333 -14.36 3.34 5.40
CA VAL A 333 -15.81 3.28 5.19
C VAL A 333 -16.27 4.70 4.88
N LEU A 334 -16.88 4.89 3.71
CA LEU A 334 -17.55 6.16 3.42
C LEU A 334 -18.94 6.12 4.06
N SER A 335 -19.29 7.19 4.74
CA SER A 335 -20.65 7.40 5.22
C SER A 335 -21.61 7.52 4.04
N SER A 336 -22.83 7.00 4.18
CA SER A 336 -23.91 7.22 3.22
C SER A 336 -24.44 8.66 3.22
N LEU A 337 -23.97 9.49 4.14
CA LEU A 337 -24.32 10.90 4.19
C LEU A 337 -23.79 11.65 2.95
N PRO A 338 -24.57 12.60 2.39
CA PRO A 338 -24.06 13.45 1.33
C PRO A 338 -22.92 14.36 1.87
N PRO A 339 -22.01 14.81 0.99
CA PRO A 339 -21.02 15.81 1.37
C PRO A 339 -21.71 17.12 1.70
N PRO A 340 -21.13 17.96 2.59
CA PRO A 340 -21.63 19.30 2.81
C PRO A 340 -21.59 20.15 1.52
N ASN A 341 -22.63 20.94 1.29
CA ASN A 341 -22.72 21.89 0.19
C ASN A 341 -22.56 23.32 0.70
N GLY A 342 -22.38 24.28 -0.20
CA GLY A 342 -22.32 25.71 0.14
C GLY A 342 -21.11 26.05 1.01
N VAL A 343 -19.99 25.36 0.85
CA VAL A 343 -18.77 25.67 1.59
C VAL A 343 -18.26 27.02 1.18
N ALA A 344 -18.21 27.96 2.12
CA ALA A 344 -17.79 29.34 1.95
C ALA A 344 -16.71 29.72 2.95
N VAL A 345 -15.81 30.61 2.53
CA VAL A 345 -14.76 31.18 3.38
C VAL A 345 -15.04 32.67 3.56
N SER A 346 -15.00 33.13 4.80
CA SER A 346 -15.30 34.50 5.18
C SER A 346 -14.41 34.98 6.33
N SER A 347 -14.57 36.24 6.72
CA SER A 347 -13.91 36.86 7.88
C SER A 347 -12.40 36.64 7.93
N ALA A 348 -11.73 36.85 6.75
CA ALA A 348 -10.30 36.73 6.67
C ALA A 348 -9.59 37.79 7.51
N THR A 349 -8.71 37.36 8.39
CA THR A 349 -7.74 38.19 9.11
C THR A 349 -6.33 37.85 8.62
N SER A 350 -5.30 38.42 9.24
CA SER A 350 -3.91 38.07 8.91
C SER A 350 -3.49 36.66 9.40
N ASN A 351 -4.28 36.03 10.29
CA ASN A 351 -3.93 34.74 10.88
C ASN A 351 -5.11 33.79 11.08
N SER A 352 -6.30 34.10 10.61
CA SER A 352 -7.49 33.24 10.72
C SER A 352 -8.49 33.44 9.60
N MET A 353 -9.34 32.43 9.38
CA MET A 353 -10.50 32.47 8.50
C MET A 353 -11.66 31.69 9.09
N VAL A 354 -12.88 32.06 8.76
CA VAL A 354 -14.09 31.33 9.09
C VAL A 354 -14.58 30.56 7.87
N ILE A 355 -14.73 29.25 8.02
CA ILE A 355 -15.29 28.36 7.02
C ILE A 355 -16.69 27.97 7.45
N THR A 356 -17.68 28.12 6.58
CA THR A 356 -19.08 27.74 6.83
C THR A 356 -19.59 26.83 5.72
N TRP A 357 -20.62 26.04 6.02
CA TRP A 357 -21.25 25.14 5.05
C TRP A 357 -22.73 24.90 5.40
N THR A 358 -23.45 24.26 4.50
CA THR A 358 -24.84 23.85 4.76
C THR A 358 -24.84 22.56 5.59
N SER A 359 -25.61 22.55 6.69
CA SER A 359 -25.76 21.38 7.54
C SER A 359 -26.32 20.20 6.76
N VAL A 360 -25.79 19.00 7.05
CA VAL A 360 -26.24 17.73 6.45
C VAL A 360 -27.13 17.01 7.45
N ASN A 361 -28.35 16.66 7.04
CA ASN A 361 -29.27 15.91 7.89
C ASN A 361 -28.72 14.53 8.24
N GLY A 362 -28.77 14.14 9.50
CA GLY A 362 -28.20 12.88 9.99
C GLY A 362 -26.69 12.90 10.27
N ALA A 363 -25.99 14.00 10.02
CA ALA A 363 -24.60 14.14 10.38
C ALA A 363 -24.43 14.27 11.90
N ALA A 364 -23.57 13.43 12.49
CA ALA A 364 -23.14 13.57 13.88
C ALA A 364 -22.10 14.69 14.06
N GLY A 365 -21.43 15.09 12.96
CA GLY A 365 -20.47 16.17 12.92
C GLY A 365 -19.78 16.30 11.57
N TYR A 366 -18.69 17.08 11.55
CA TYR A 366 -17.95 17.39 10.32
C TYR A 366 -16.45 17.33 10.58
N ASN A 367 -15.72 16.82 9.59
CA ASN A 367 -14.28 16.91 9.55
C ASN A 367 -13.84 17.96 8.53
N VAL A 368 -12.94 18.83 8.98
CA VAL A 368 -12.39 19.97 8.20
C VAL A 368 -10.96 19.64 7.78
N TYR A 369 -10.70 19.80 6.50
CA TYR A 369 -9.38 19.58 5.91
C TYR A 369 -8.85 20.86 5.31
N ARG A 370 -7.62 21.24 5.63
CA ARG A 370 -6.89 22.36 5.03
C ARG A 370 -5.73 21.83 4.21
N ASN A 371 -5.65 22.22 2.94
CA ASN A 371 -4.61 21.77 2.01
C ASN A 371 -4.43 20.24 2.01
N GLY A 372 -5.54 19.48 2.07
CA GLY A 372 -5.55 18.02 2.11
C GLY A 372 -5.35 17.37 3.50
N SER A 373 -4.97 18.14 4.51
CA SER A 373 -4.73 17.61 5.87
C SER A 373 -5.90 17.92 6.81
N LYS A 374 -6.37 16.93 7.57
CA LYS A 374 -7.39 17.12 8.60
C LYS A 374 -6.86 18.02 9.73
N ILE A 375 -7.63 19.04 10.11
CA ILE A 375 -7.22 20.06 11.10
C ILE A 375 -8.01 20.02 12.41
N ASN A 376 -9.14 19.33 12.48
CA ASN A 376 -9.88 19.13 13.73
C ASN A 376 -9.64 17.73 14.31
N VAL A 377 -9.46 17.62 15.62
CA VAL A 377 -9.24 16.33 16.32
C VAL A 377 -10.55 15.53 16.42
N LEU A 378 -11.61 16.18 16.90
CA LEU A 378 -12.97 15.61 16.98
C LEU A 378 -13.87 16.25 15.93
N PRO A 379 -14.91 15.55 15.43
CA PRO A 379 -15.86 16.13 14.51
C PRO A 379 -16.51 17.40 15.08
N VAL A 380 -16.59 18.45 14.27
CA VAL A 380 -17.25 19.70 14.60
C VAL A 380 -18.75 19.51 14.51
N THR A 381 -19.51 19.83 15.55
CA THR A 381 -20.96 19.58 15.60
C THR A 381 -21.83 20.70 15.01
N VAL A 382 -21.21 21.84 14.68
CA VAL A 382 -21.87 22.98 14.02
C VAL A 382 -21.35 23.14 12.59
N ALA A 383 -22.13 23.75 11.72
CA ALA A 383 -21.75 23.92 10.32
C ALA A 383 -20.83 25.15 10.08
N ALA A 384 -19.87 25.34 10.95
CA ALA A 384 -18.87 26.41 10.90
C ALA A 384 -17.58 25.99 11.62
N TYR A 385 -16.46 26.48 11.15
CA TYR A 385 -15.13 26.27 11.74
C TYR A 385 -14.27 27.53 11.58
N THR A 386 -13.64 27.94 12.69
CA THR A 386 -12.63 29.02 12.63
C THR A 386 -11.23 28.40 12.58
N ASP A 387 -10.58 28.53 11.45
CA ASP A 387 -9.19 28.08 11.26
C ASP A 387 -8.24 29.20 11.66
N THR A 388 -7.32 28.91 12.57
CA THR A 388 -6.38 29.88 13.16
C THR A 388 -4.94 29.44 12.95
N GLY A 389 -3.98 30.35 13.24
CA GLY A 389 -2.55 30.07 13.09
C GLY A 389 -2.12 30.09 11.62
N LEU A 390 -2.85 30.78 10.77
CA LEU A 390 -2.55 30.92 9.35
C LEU A 390 -1.45 31.98 9.14
N ALA A 391 -0.66 31.82 8.09
CA ALA A 391 0.32 32.82 7.67
C ALA A 391 -0.39 33.97 6.94
N ALA A 392 0.03 35.22 7.18
CA ALA A 392 -0.53 36.40 6.55
C ALA A 392 -0.29 36.42 5.03
N GLY A 393 -1.25 36.94 4.26
CA GLY A 393 -1.16 37.06 2.82
C GLY A 393 -1.09 35.71 2.08
N THR A 394 -1.52 34.63 2.71
CA THR A 394 -1.35 33.26 2.19
C THR A 394 -2.70 32.67 1.80
N THR A 395 -2.73 31.96 0.67
CA THR A 395 -3.91 31.28 0.16
C THR A 395 -3.97 29.84 0.67
N TYR A 396 -5.14 29.44 1.15
CA TYR A 396 -5.43 28.09 1.63
C TYR A 396 -6.68 27.53 0.93
N THR A 397 -6.77 26.20 0.91
CA THR A 397 -7.95 25.47 0.43
C THR A 397 -8.56 24.65 1.54
N TRP A 398 -9.89 24.56 1.55
CA TRP A 398 -10.63 23.71 2.50
C TRP A 398 -11.63 22.81 1.78
N ILE A 399 -11.75 21.58 2.31
CA ILE A 399 -12.85 20.66 2.03
C ILE A 399 -13.44 20.19 3.35
N ILE A 400 -14.75 19.92 3.34
CA ILE A 400 -15.49 19.44 4.51
C ILE A 400 -16.07 18.07 4.18
N LYS A 401 -16.07 17.17 5.16
CA LYS A 401 -16.77 15.89 5.08
C LYS A 401 -17.75 15.79 6.22
N SER A 402 -19.00 15.36 5.96
CA SER A 402 -19.94 14.98 7.00
C SER A 402 -19.52 13.66 7.64
N VAL A 403 -19.78 13.51 8.94
CA VAL A 403 -19.44 12.34 9.73
C VAL A 403 -20.71 11.77 10.33
N ASP A 404 -20.93 10.46 10.21
CA ASP A 404 -22.09 9.78 10.80
C ASP A 404 -21.85 9.34 12.24
N GLY A 405 -22.86 8.72 12.88
CA GLY A 405 -22.77 8.21 14.25
C GLY A 405 -21.74 7.10 14.49
N ALA A 406 -21.24 6.47 13.43
CA ALA A 406 -20.17 5.49 13.48
C ALA A 406 -18.78 6.09 13.16
N TYR A 407 -18.69 7.42 13.08
CA TYR A 407 -17.48 8.18 12.69
C TYR A 407 -17.00 7.95 11.24
N ALA A 408 -17.84 7.38 10.37
CA ALA A 408 -17.54 7.27 8.95
C ALA A 408 -17.74 8.63 8.25
N GLU A 409 -16.82 8.99 7.34
CA GLU A 409 -16.83 10.25 6.60
C GLU A 409 -17.55 10.11 5.26
N SER A 410 -18.24 11.16 4.82
CA SER A 410 -18.76 11.26 3.45
C SER A 410 -17.63 11.44 2.44
N VAL A 411 -17.95 11.39 1.14
CA VAL A 411 -17.10 11.99 0.12
C VAL A 411 -16.86 13.48 0.42
N ALA A 412 -15.77 14.04 -0.13
CA ALA A 412 -15.41 15.44 0.12
C ALA A 412 -16.43 16.41 -0.49
N SER A 413 -16.65 17.55 0.17
CA SER A 413 -17.33 18.71 -0.41
C SER A 413 -16.58 19.27 -1.61
N PRO A 414 -17.19 20.11 -2.45
CA PRO A 414 -16.45 21.03 -3.31
C PRO A 414 -15.40 21.82 -2.52
N THR A 415 -14.25 22.09 -3.16
CA THR A 415 -13.16 22.83 -2.54
C THR A 415 -13.52 24.31 -2.44
N ALA A 416 -13.37 24.88 -1.24
CA ALA A 416 -13.41 26.33 -1.02
C ALA A 416 -11.99 26.88 -0.87
N GLN A 417 -11.77 28.12 -1.27
CA GLN A 417 -10.47 28.79 -1.24
C GLN A 417 -10.59 30.15 -0.59
N GLY A 418 -9.57 30.57 0.16
CA GLY A 418 -9.48 31.90 0.71
C GLY A 418 -8.03 32.33 0.93
N THR A 419 -7.81 33.65 0.97
CA THR A 419 -6.50 34.26 1.21
C THR A 419 -6.57 35.10 2.47
N THR A 420 -5.66 34.88 3.43
CA THR A 420 -5.52 35.72 4.63
C THR A 420 -5.15 37.15 4.25
N THR A 421 -5.60 38.13 5.05
CA THR A 421 -5.16 39.51 4.83
C THR A 421 -3.65 39.62 5.10
N GLY A 422 -3.00 40.52 4.33
CA GLY A 422 -1.62 40.89 4.63
C GLY A 422 -1.52 41.54 6.00
N VAL A 423 -0.35 41.51 6.63
CA VAL A 423 -0.11 42.30 7.85
C VAL A 423 -0.19 43.76 7.45
N ALA A 424 -1.02 44.55 8.11
CA ALA A 424 -1.05 45.97 7.90
C ALA A 424 0.36 46.55 8.11
N ALA A 425 0.89 47.19 7.06
CA ALA A 425 2.24 47.75 7.18
C ALA A 425 2.22 48.90 8.18
N THR A 426 3.01 48.80 9.23
CA THR A 426 3.22 49.93 10.13
C THR A 426 4.08 50.97 9.43
N CYS A 427 3.56 52.17 9.32
CA CYS A 427 4.22 53.31 8.68
C CYS A 427 4.74 54.31 9.68
N TYR A 428 5.88 54.89 9.37
CA TYR A 428 6.55 55.89 10.18
C TYR A 428 6.94 57.07 9.22
N THR A 429 6.32 58.21 9.42
CA THR A 429 6.71 59.45 8.72
C THR A 429 7.39 60.35 9.74
N SER A 430 8.66 60.69 9.50
CA SER A 430 9.46 61.49 10.38
C SER A 430 10.64 62.11 9.59
N ASP A 431 11.34 63.04 10.21
CA ASP A 431 12.62 63.49 9.69
C ASP A 431 13.68 62.35 9.79
N ASN A 432 14.71 62.46 8.94
CA ASN A 432 15.71 61.45 8.83
C ASN A 432 16.54 61.22 10.13
N VAL A 433 16.77 62.31 10.88
CA VAL A 433 17.47 62.22 12.20
C VAL A 433 16.63 61.35 13.17
N SER A 434 15.32 61.59 13.26
CA SER A 434 14.38 60.83 14.06
C SER A 434 14.27 59.37 13.65
N HIS A 435 14.36 59.06 12.34
CA HIS A 435 14.40 57.67 11.88
C HIS A 435 15.64 56.96 12.31
N ALA A 436 16.82 57.57 12.25
CA ALA A 436 18.10 56.98 12.70
C ALA A 436 18.08 56.76 14.21
N PHE A 437 17.63 57.75 15.02
CA PHE A 437 17.51 57.58 16.48
C PHE A 437 16.52 56.48 16.87
N ALA A 438 15.46 56.29 16.12
CA ALA A 438 14.49 55.24 16.39
C ALA A 438 14.92 53.84 15.89
N GLY A 439 16.12 53.69 15.34
CA GLY A 439 16.65 52.43 14.80
C GLY A 439 15.94 51.91 13.57
N ARG A 440 15.29 52.82 12.82
CA ARG A 440 14.61 52.54 11.54
C ARG A 440 15.49 52.81 10.33
N ALA A 441 16.57 53.57 10.54
CA ALA A 441 17.58 53.93 9.54
C ALA A 441 18.98 53.94 10.13
N TYR A 442 20.01 53.93 9.28
CA TYR A 442 21.39 54.09 9.65
C TYR A 442 22.06 55.16 8.77
N VAL A 443 23.09 55.82 9.33
CA VAL A 443 23.79 56.90 8.66
C VAL A 443 25.08 56.36 8.03
N LEU A 444 25.30 56.70 6.77
CA LEU A 444 26.55 56.42 6.07
C LEU A 444 26.92 57.62 5.18
N TRP A 445 28.13 58.18 5.40
CA TRP A 445 28.67 59.35 4.65
C TRP A 445 27.73 60.57 4.62
N GLY A 446 26.98 60.81 5.74
CA GLY A 446 26.08 61.94 5.86
C GLY A 446 24.71 61.72 5.20
N PHE A 447 24.41 60.54 4.73
CA PHE A 447 23.12 60.11 4.19
C PHE A 447 22.50 59.03 5.04
N ASP A 448 21.17 59.01 5.13
CA ASP A 448 20.38 57.97 5.78
C ASP A 448 19.95 56.89 4.81
N TYR A 449 19.93 55.66 5.32
CA TYR A 449 19.48 54.47 4.62
C TYR A 449 18.56 53.66 5.51
N ALA A 450 17.41 53.24 4.96
CA ALA A 450 16.43 52.42 5.66
C ALA A 450 17.01 51.07 6.08
N TYR A 451 16.88 50.69 7.35
CA TYR A 451 17.38 49.42 7.87
C TYR A 451 16.72 48.23 7.15
N GLY A 452 17.51 47.23 6.79
CA GLY A 452 17.11 45.99 6.11
C GLY A 452 17.01 46.12 4.60
N SER A 453 16.37 47.17 4.05
CA SER A 453 16.28 47.36 2.60
C SER A 453 17.48 48.13 2.00
N ASN A 454 18.24 48.82 2.84
CA ASN A 454 19.35 49.70 2.42
C ASN A 454 18.95 50.77 1.40
N GLN A 455 17.66 51.15 1.33
CA GLN A 455 17.18 52.22 0.45
C GLN A 455 17.61 53.59 0.96
N GLY A 456 18.15 54.43 0.08
CA GLY A 456 18.57 55.79 0.42
C GLY A 456 17.35 56.68 0.76
N MET A 457 17.48 57.41 1.88
CA MET A 457 16.44 58.29 2.42
C MET A 457 16.80 59.77 2.23
N GLY A 458 17.97 60.08 1.66
CA GLY A 458 18.52 61.43 1.51
C GLY A 458 19.47 61.83 2.64
N LEU A 459 19.69 63.13 2.80
CA LEU A 459 20.62 63.65 3.79
C LEU A 459 20.19 63.37 5.23
N TYR A 460 21.13 63.03 6.08
CA TYR A 460 20.95 62.94 7.53
C TYR A 460 20.77 64.33 8.14
N ASN A 461 19.54 64.83 8.17
CA ASN A 461 19.20 66.09 8.83
C ASN A 461 17.71 66.14 9.21
N ALA A 462 17.32 67.12 10.04
CA ALA A 462 15.95 67.26 10.56
C ALA A 462 15.01 67.96 9.59
N PHE A 463 15.45 68.33 8.38
CA PHE A 463 14.63 69.03 7.36
C PHE A 463 14.18 68.08 6.23
N VAL A 464 14.81 66.91 6.12
CA VAL A 464 14.40 65.86 5.15
C VAL A 464 13.49 64.90 5.83
N THR A 465 12.22 64.88 5.44
CA THR A 465 11.19 63.95 5.95
C THR A 465 11.04 62.78 5.01
N THR A 466 11.06 61.58 5.56
CA THR A 466 10.86 60.34 4.80
C THR A 466 9.74 59.51 5.44
N THR A 467 9.01 58.76 4.63
CA THR A 467 8.06 57.75 5.11
C THR A 467 8.67 56.41 4.92
N LEU A 468 8.77 55.63 6.03
CA LEU A 468 9.23 54.26 6.10
C LEU A 468 8.07 53.33 6.38
N LYS A 469 7.94 52.29 5.56
CA LYS A 469 7.02 51.17 5.75
C LYS A 469 7.78 49.98 6.36
N ARG A 470 7.35 49.49 7.53
CA ARG A 470 7.90 48.28 8.13
C ARG A 470 7.32 47.06 7.42
N THR A 471 8.15 46.25 6.79
CA THR A 471 7.75 45.05 6.07
C THR A 471 8.00 43.77 6.88
N ALA A 472 8.97 43.80 7.82
CA ALA A 472 9.27 42.76 8.78
C ALA A 472 9.97 43.38 10.02
N PRO A 473 10.14 42.64 11.14
CA PRO A 473 10.97 43.11 12.26
C PRO A 473 12.38 43.52 11.77
N GLY A 474 12.74 44.78 12.02
CA GLY A 474 14.02 45.35 11.57
C GLY A 474 14.18 45.62 10.06
N ASN A 475 13.15 45.45 9.27
CA ASN A 475 13.19 45.71 7.83
C ASN A 475 12.21 46.83 7.43
N TYR A 476 12.75 47.91 6.91
CA TYR A 476 12.03 49.14 6.51
C TYR A 476 12.30 49.42 5.05
N VAL A 477 11.27 49.85 4.32
CA VAL A 477 11.37 50.32 2.92
C VAL A 477 10.85 51.73 2.80
N VAL A 478 11.50 52.55 1.98
CA VAL A 478 11.05 53.92 1.65
C VAL A 478 9.80 53.81 0.77
N GLY A 479 8.73 54.55 1.10
CA GLY A 479 7.52 54.52 0.28
C GLY A 479 6.35 55.19 0.95
N THR A 480 5.28 55.39 0.17
CA THR A 480 4.01 55.92 0.66
C THR A 480 3.23 54.86 1.39
N CYS A 481 2.56 55.25 2.47
CA CYS A 481 1.60 54.44 3.16
C CYS A 481 0.18 54.79 2.70
N PRO A 482 -0.74 53.81 2.69
CA PRO A 482 -2.13 54.06 2.37
C PRO A 482 -2.81 54.99 3.36
#